data_850cd19a1a79287cb09a0d06e09a348f
#
_entry.id   850cd19a1a79287cb09a0d06e09a348f
#
_cell.length_a   1.000
_cell.length_b   1.000
_cell.length_c   1.000
_cell.angle_alpha   90.00
_cell.angle_beta   90.00
_cell.angle_gamma   90.00
#
_symmetry.space_group_name_H-M   'P 1'
#
loop_
_entity.id
_entity.type
_entity.pdbx_description
1 polymer ?
#
loop_
_entity_poly.entity_id
_entity_poly.type
_entity_poly.pdbx_seq_one_letter_code
_entity_poly.pdbx_strand_id
1 'polypeptide(L)'
;MPESAPSSSVVASPEAVCSSAAPTSIPALSRAEVRELLFDLPWPELQALAHQCRLRHKGRHVHVRGLLEFSNVCRRNCRYCGLRHENRQLSRYSLSAAELLRAASQAVAAGVDTLVLQSGETARNPLWLAQMVRGLKEHFGLPVTLSVGEQPREWYALWREAGADRFLLKHETADARLYAALHPGYRLADRLRALSWLAELGYEVGSGFMVGVPGQRPESLVDDILLVRDMRVAMCGAGPFVPQADTPLGRQPRGSTELCLRVMAVLRLALPWANLPATTALASLRPEDGQRQGLAAGGNVLMPSFTPATRRAAYRIYDHKAVVDMAAVRRAIAGAGLGHALPET
;
A
#
# COMPACT_ATOMS: atom_id res chain seq x y z
N MET A 1 -29.73 24.09 -39.21
CA MET A 1 -28.48 23.52 -38.74
C MET A 1 -28.18 24.14 -37.39
N PRO A 2 -28.44 23.49 -36.22
CA PRO A 2 -27.82 23.89 -34.98
C PRO A 2 -26.77 22.84 -34.56
N GLU A 3 -25.58 23.36 -34.22
CA GLU A 3 -24.45 22.64 -33.71
C GLU A 3 -24.77 21.97 -32.38
N SER A 4 -24.41 20.70 -32.26
CA SER A 4 -24.47 19.96 -31.03
C SER A 4 -23.27 20.28 -30.14
N ALA A 5 -23.52 20.80 -28.95
CA ALA A 5 -22.53 21.03 -27.91
C ALA A 5 -21.98 19.69 -27.37
N PRO A 6 -20.69 19.62 -26.99
CA PRO A 6 -20.13 18.44 -26.41
C PRO A 6 -20.61 18.23 -24.98
N SER A 7 -21.03 17.02 -24.65
CA SER A 7 -21.43 16.59 -23.32
C SER A 7 -20.29 16.75 -22.31
N SER A 8 -20.49 17.57 -21.30
CA SER A 8 -19.62 17.68 -20.14
C SER A 8 -19.58 16.34 -19.40
N SER A 9 -18.44 15.67 -19.42
CA SER A 9 -18.17 14.54 -18.55
C SER A 9 -18.13 15.03 -17.10
N VAL A 10 -19.16 14.72 -16.36
CA VAL A 10 -19.23 14.92 -14.90
C VAL A 10 -18.11 14.08 -14.28
N VAL A 11 -17.03 14.72 -13.88
CA VAL A 11 -16.05 14.15 -12.97
C VAL A 11 -16.78 14.03 -11.63
N ALA A 12 -17.05 12.79 -11.19
CA ALA A 12 -17.65 12.53 -9.91
C ALA A 12 -16.80 13.20 -8.80
N SER A 13 -17.45 13.99 -7.95
CA SER A 13 -16.81 14.62 -6.80
C SER A 13 -16.26 13.56 -5.84
N PRO A 14 -15.14 13.82 -5.15
CA PRO A 14 -14.47 12.87 -4.25
C PRO A 14 -15.27 12.44 -3.01
N GLU A 15 -16.46 12.93 -2.82
CA GLU A 15 -17.23 12.83 -1.57
C GLU A 15 -17.84 11.44 -1.27
N ALA A 16 -17.79 10.47 -2.18
CA ALA A 16 -18.50 9.19 -2.06
C ALA A 16 -17.65 8.01 -1.58
N VAL A 17 -16.50 8.23 -0.91
CA VAL A 17 -15.58 7.14 -0.57
C VAL A 17 -15.51 6.91 0.94
N CYS A 18 -16.20 5.87 1.38
CA CYS A 18 -16.09 5.15 2.67
C CYS A 18 -16.97 5.57 3.84
N SER A 19 -18.00 4.75 4.10
CA SER A 19 -18.84 4.80 5.28
C SER A 19 -18.45 3.77 6.33
N SER A 20 -17.27 3.79 6.90
CA SER A 20 -16.99 3.06 8.13
C SER A 20 -16.05 3.84 9.04
N ALA A 21 -16.64 4.34 10.15
CA ALA A 21 -15.98 4.71 11.40
C ALA A 21 -14.81 5.72 11.36
N ALA A 22 -14.86 6.73 10.49
CA ALA A 22 -13.98 7.89 10.67
C ALA A 22 -14.69 8.90 11.59
N PRO A 23 -14.04 9.39 12.66
CA PRO A 23 -14.65 10.39 13.54
C PRO A 23 -14.96 11.67 12.77
N THR A 24 -16.15 12.22 12.99
CA THR A 24 -16.73 13.37 12.27
C THR A 24 -16.13 14.73 12.66
N SER A 25 -15.12 14.79 13.55
CA SER A 25 -14.67 16.04 14.18
C SER A 25 -13.16 16.26 14.25
N ILE A 26 -12.35 15.64 13.39
CA ILE A 26 -10.92 16.02 13.31
C ILE A 26 -10.80 17.17 12.33
N PRO A 27 -10.25 18.35 12.74
CA PRO A 27 -10.02 19.44 11.80
C PRO A 27 -9.16 18.95 10.63
N ALA A 28 -9.65 19.15 9.42
CA ALA A 28 -8.90 18.78 8.24
C ALA A 28 -7.72 19.73 8.07
N LEU A 29 -6.48 19.20 8.06
CA LEU A 29 -5.30 19.98 7.76
C LEU A 29 -5.44 20.68 6.41
N SER A 30 -5.20 21.97 6.36
CA SER A 30 -5.15 22.74 5.11
C SER A 30 -3.90 22.37 4.30
N ARG A 31 -3.88 22.75 3.04
CA ARG A 31 -2.69 22.59 2.17
C ARG A 31 -1.44 23.26 2.74
N ALA A 32 -1.60 24.45 3.32
CA ALA A 32 -0.50 25.20 3.93
C ALA A 32 0.06 24.46 5.15
N GLU A 33 -0.81 23.98 6.04
CA GLU A 33 -0.40 23.20 7.23
C GLU A 33 0.28 21.87 6.83
N VAL A 34 -0.24 21.13 5.83
CA VAL A 34 0.44 19.92 5.34
C VAL A 34 1.83 20.23 4.82
N ARG A 35 2.01 21.35 4.11
CA ARG A 35 3.31 21.77 3.60
C ARG A 35 4.26 22.17 4.72
N GLU A 36 3.82 22.97 5.67
CA GLU A 36 4.58 23.39 6.85
C GLU A 36 5.05 22.18 7.68
N LEU A 37 4.14 21.28 8.03
CA LEU A 37 4.46 20.05 8.74
C LEU A 37 5.49 19.19 7.98
N LEU A 38 5.37 19.12 6.67
CA LEU A 38 6.22 18.25 5.85
C LEU A 38 7.63 18.81 5.66
N PHE A 39 7.79 20.13 5.52
CA PHE A 39 9.07 20.72 5.11
C PHE A 39 9.69 21.64 6.15
N ASP A 40 8.90 22.31 6.97
CA ASP A 40 9.38 23.41 7.80
C ASP A 40 9.45 23.02 9.31
N LEU A 41 8.52 22.17 9.80
CA LEU A 41 8.52 21.76 11.22
C LEU A 41 9.76 20.89 11.55
N PRO A 42 10.49 21.14 12.68
CA PRO A 42 11.61 20.29 13.09
C PRO A 42 11.21 18.83 13.27
N TRP A 43 12.08 17.91 12.81
CA TRP A 43 11.78 16.46 12.84
C TRP A 43 11.38 15.92 14.22
N PRO A 44 12.08 16.27 15.34
CA PRO A 44 11.68 15.74 16.65
C PRO A 44 10.27 16.16 17.07
N GLU A 45 9.84 17.36 16.73
CA GLU A 45 8.50 17.88 17.02
C GLU A 45 7.44 17.14 16.17
N LEU A 46 7.67 17.05 14.88
CA LEU A 46 6.76 16.30 13.97
C LEU A 46 6.61 14.85 14.41
N GLN A 47 7.72 14.19 14.75
CA GLN A 47 7.70 12.80 15.22
C GLN A 47 6.90 12.65 16.51
N ALA A 48 7.09 13.56 17.48
CA ALA A 48 6.35 13.54 18.73
C ALA A 48 4.85 13.71 18.51
N LEU A 49 4.43 14.66 17.67
CA LEU A 49 3.03 14.87 17.31
C LEU A 49 2.41 13.62 16.65
N ALA A 50 3.12 13.03 15.69
CA ALA A 50 2.66 11.81 14.99
C ALA A 50 2.56 10.63 15.95
N HIS A 51 3.54 10.47 16.86
CA HIS A 51 3.51 9.41 17.87
C HIS A 51 2.35 9.57 18.84
N GLN A 52 2.11 10.77 19.36
CA GLN A 52 0.96 11.07 20.23
C GLN A 52 -0.37 10.82 19.51
N CYS A 53 -0.52 11.27 18.27
CA CYS A 53 -1.68 11.01 17.45
C CYS A 53 -1.90 9.50 17.26
N ARG A 54 -0.84 8.75 16.95
CA ARG A 54 -0.89 7.29 16.83
C ARG A 54 -1.35 6.64 18.13
N LEU A 55 -0.79 7.01 19.28
CA LEU A 55 -1.18 6.44 20.57
C LEU A 55 -2.65 6.74 20.90
N ARG A 56 -3.13 7.93 20.59
CA ARG A 56 -4.53 8.34 20.83
C ARG A 56 -5.53 7.55 19.96
N HIS A 57 -5.23 7.33 18.69
CA HIS A 57 -6.19 6.79 17.72
C HIS A 57 -5.97 5.32 17.37
N LYS A 58 -4.76 4.78 17.54
CA LYS A 58 -4.39 3.39 17.22
C LYS A 58 -3.85 2.61 18.43
N GLY A 59 -3.67 3.29 19.57
CA GLY A 59 -3.10 2.70 20.78
C GLY A 59 -1.66 2.24 20.58
N ARG A 60 -1.21 1.28 21.38
CA ARG A 60 0.14 0.70 21.30
C ARG A 60 0.23 -0.54 20.39
N HIS A 61 -0.89 -1.04 19.92
CA HIS A 61 -0.94 -2.25 19.11
C HIS A 61 -0.37 -2.03 17.71
N VAL A 62 0.44 -2.99 17.25
CA VAL A 62 0.96 -3.08 15.87
C VAL A 62 0.31 -4.26 15.19
N HIS A 63 -0.39 -4.03 14.08
CA HIS A 63 -0.94 -5.07 13.24
C HIS A 63 0.17 -5.80 12.48
N VAL A 64 0.11 -7.12 12.46
CA VAL A 64 1.05 -7.96 11.70
C VAL A 64 0.29 -8.68 10.61
N ARG A 65 0.52 -8.27 9.37
CA ARG A 65 -0.20 -8.78 8.19
C ARG A 65 0.68 -9.71 7.37
N GLY A 66 0.27 -10.97 7.21
CA GLY A 66 1.01 -11.98 6.44
C GLY A 66 0.93 -11.71 4.94
N LEU A 67 2.05 -11.36 4.32
CA LEU A 67 2.14 -11.07 2.90
C LEU A 67 2.40 -12.34 2.10
N LEU A 68 1.52 -12.63 1.14
CA LEU A 68 1.56 -13.76 0.22
C LEU A 68 1.64 -13.22 -1.22
N GLU A 69 2.84 -13.15 -1.76
CA GLU A 69 3.10 -12.71 -3.14
C GLU A 69 2.87 -13.90 -4.08
N PHE A 70 1.62 -14.12 -4.48
CA PHE A 70 1.23 -15.35 -5.15
C PHE A 70 1.55 -15.38 -6.65
N SER A 71 1.86 -14.23 -7.27
CA SER A 71 2.29 -14.20 -8.68
C SER A 71 3.07 -12.93 -8.99
N ASN A 72 4.16 -13.06 -9.78
CA ASN A 72 4.89 -11.92 -10.32
C ASN A 72 4.56 -11.63 -11.80
N VAL A 73 3.53 -12.27 -12.34
CA VAL A 73 3.05 -11.99 -13.70
C VAL A 73 2.31 -10.66 -13.70
N CYS A 74 2.73 -9.72 -14.58
CA CYS A 74 2.15 -8.39 -14.68
C CYS A 74 1.99 -7.99 -16.15
N ARG A 75 0.86 -7.37 -16.50
CA ARG A 75 0.58 -6.83 -17.85
C ARG A 75 1.04 -5.37 -18.02
N ARG A 76 1.39 -4.70 -16.90
CA ARG A 76 1.79 -3.30 -16.90
C ARG A 76 3.26 -3.12 -17.25
N ASN A 77 3.60 -1.93 -17.78
CA ASN A 77 4.96 -1.51 -18.07
C ASN A 77 5.41 -0.32 -17.21
N CYS A 78 5.05 -0.32 -15.92
CA CYS A 78 5.48 0.72 -14.99
C CYS A 78 7.01 0.89 -15.04
N ARG A 79 7.48 2.13 -15.17
CA ARG A 79 8.89 2.43 -15.44
C ARG A 79 9.82 2.21 -14.26
N TYR A 80 9.28 1.93 -13.09
CA TYR A 80 9.99 1.74 -11.82
C TYR A 80 9.93 0.31 -11.28
N CYS A 81 9.05 -0.54 -11.80
CA CYS A 81 8.74 -1.83 -11.21
C CYS A 81 9.37 -2.98 -11.99
N GLY A 82 10.15 -3.83 -11.33
CA GLY A 82 10.79 -4.97 -11.95
C GLY A 82 9.82 -6.06 -12.42
N LEU A 83 8.55 -6.04 -11.97
CA LEU A 83 7.52 -6.96 -12.47
C LEU A 83 6.95 -6.52 -13.83
N ARG A 84 7.39 -5.41 -14.40
CA ARG A 84 6.89 -4.90 -15.68
C ARG A 84 6.92 -5.97 -16.77
N HIS A 85 5.92 -5.91 -17.67
CA HIS A 85 5.74 -6.92 -18.71
C HIS A 85 6.99 -7.13 -19.59
N GLU A 86 7.64 -6.02 -19.95
CA GLU A 86 8.83 -6.04 -20.81
C GLU A 86 10.10 -6.54 -20.12
N ASN A 87 10.10 -6.75 -18.79
CA ASN A 87 11.27 -7.34 -18.13
C ASN A 87 11.39 -8.82 -18.49
N ARG A 88 12.19 -9.12 -19.52
CA ARG A 88 12.46 -10.46 -20.03
C ARG A 88 13.44 -11.25 -19.15
N GLN A 89 14.16 -10.58 -18.26
CA GLN A 89 15.12 -11.21 -17.34
C GLN A 89 14.43 -11.84 -16.11
N LEU A 90 13.17 -11.50 -15.87
CA LEU A 90 12.45 -11.97 -14.70
C LEU A 90 11.83 -13.35 -14.93
N SER A 91 12.26 -14.33 -14.15
CA SER A 91 11.57 -15.63 -14.09
C SER A 91 10.15 -15.45 -13.52
N ARG A 92 9.14 -15.77 -14.32
CA ARG A 92 7.72 -15.60 -13.94
C ARG A 92 7.23 -16.83 -13.19
N TYR A 93 6.42 -16.55 -12.16
CA TYR A 93 5.77 -17.62 -11.40
C TYR A 93 4.34 -17.25 -11.01
N SER A 94 3.60 -18.27 -10.62
CA SER A 94 2.33 -18.17 -9.92
C SER A 94 2.20 -19.37 -9.01
N LEU A 95 1.79 -19.15 -7.78
CA LEU A 95 1.55 -20.24 -6.84
C LEU A 95 0.33 -21.04 -7.25
N SER A 96 0.39 -22.35 -7.04
CA SER A 96 -0.78 -23.21 -7.05
C SER A 96 -1.65 -22.96 -5.81
N ALA A 97 -2.89 -23.42 -5.83
CA ALA A 97 -3.78 -23.35 -4.67
C ALA A 97 -3.15 -23.98 -3.43
N ALA A 98 -2.53 -25.16 -3.59
CA ALA A 98 -1.87 -25.86 -2.48
C ALA A 98 -0.67 -25.11 -1.92
N GLU A 99 0.15 -24.45 -2.76
CA GLU A 99 1.27 -23.60 -2.30
C GLU A 99 0.76 -22.39 -1.54
N LEU A 100 -0.32 -21.73 -2.05
CA LEU A 100 -0.92 -20.57 -1.40
C LEU A 100 -1.51 -20.93 -0.03
N LEU A 101 -2.27 -22.02 0.06
CA LEU A 101 -2.86 -22.49 1.32
C LEU A 101 -1.79 -22.86 2.35
N ARG A 102 -0.72 -23.56 1.95
CA ARG A 102 0.41 -23.86 2.87
C ARG A 102 1.07 -22.59 3.38
N ALA A 103 1.31 -21.61 2.51
CA ALA A 103 1.90 -20.33 2.90
C ALA A 103 0.96 -19.53 3.85
N ALA A 104 -0.34 -19.59 3.61
CA ALA A 104 -1.35 -18.99 4.50
C ALA A 104 -1.38 -19.68 5.87
N SER A 105 -1.33 -21.03 5.92
CA SER A 105 -1.24 -21.78 7.18
C SER A 105 -0.02 -21.39 8.00
N GLN A 106 1.14 -21.22 7.35
CA GLN A 106 2.36 -20.75 8.04
C GLN A 106 2.20 -19.33 8.61
N ALA A 107 1.55 -18.45 7.87
CA ALA A 107 1.29 -17.09 8.32
C ALA A 107 0.35 -17.07 9.54
N VAL A 108 -0.73 -17.85 9.49
CA VAL A 108 -1.69 -17.98 10.60
C VAL A 108 -1.04 -18.58 11.84
N ALA A 109 -0.25 -19.66 11.67
CA ALA A 109 0.49 -20.26 12.75
C ALA A 109 1.51 -19.31 13.41
N ALA A 110 2.05 -18.35 12.64
CA ALA A 110 2.93 -17.30 13.15
C ALA A 110 2.17 -16.17 13.88
N GLY A 111 0.83 -16.19 13.90
CA GLY A 111 -0.01 -15.23 14.62
C GLY A 111 -0.31 -13.95 13.88
N VAL A 112 -0.29 -13.92 12.54
CA VAL A 112 -0.72 -12.75 11.78
C VAL A 112 -2.21 -12.48 11.96
N ASP A 113 -2.61 -11.22 11.92
CA ASP A 113 -4.00 -10.79 12.07
C ASP A 113 -4.76 -10.60 10.74
N THR A 114 -4.07 -10.70 9.62
CA THR A 114 -4.62 -10.48 8.28
C THR A 114 -3.77 -11.22 7.25
N LEU A 115 -4.40 -11.79 6.24
CA LEU A 115 -3.73 -12.31 5.04
C LEU A 115 -3.77 -11.28 3.91
N VAL A 116 -2.61 -11.00 3.30
CA VAL A 116 -2.50 -10.07 2.17
C VAL A 116 -2.08 -10.84 0.93
N LEU A 117 -2.99 -10.98 -0.04
CA LEU A 117 -2.73 -11.60 -1.32
C LEU A 117 -2.26 -10.54 -2.32
N GLN A 118 -1.01 -10.61 -2.70
CA GLN A 118 -0.40 -9.65 -3.62
C GLN A 118 0.09 -10.31 -4.90
N SER A 119 -0.10 -9.64 -6.04
CA SER A 119 0.49 -10.05 -7.31
C SER A 119 0.83 -8.86 -8.20
N GLY A 120 1.53 -9.13 -9.30
CA GLY A 120 1.49 -8.23 -10.44
C GLY A 120 0.07 -8.13 -10.98
N GLU A 121 -0.22 -7.04 -11.71
CA GLU A 121 -1.52 -6.88 -12.36
C GLU A 121 -1.63 -7.84 -13.53
N THR A 122 -2.46 -8.86 -13.40
CA THR A 122 -2.66 -9.91 -14.39
C THR A 122 -4.13 -10.04 -14.77
N ALA A 123 -4.39 -10.46 -16.01
CA ALA A 123 -5.73 -10.81 -16.49
C ALA A 123 -6.09 -12.30 -16.21
N ARG A 124 -5.55 -12.88 -15.12
CA ARG A 124 -5.87 -14.27 -14.76
C ARG A 124 -7.34 -14.42 -14.44
N ASN A 125 -7.82 -15.66 -14.58
CA ASN A 125 -9.20 -16.04 -14.28
C ASN A 125 -9.62 -15.53 -12.88
N PRO A 126 -10.57 -14.57 -12.78
CA PRO A 126 -11.01 -13.99 -11.51
C PRO A 126 -11.66 -15.01 -10.59
N LEU A 127 -12.24 -16.09 -11.16
CA LEU A 127 -12.88 -17.17 -10.40
C LEU A 127 -11.88 -17.93 -9.53
N TRP A 128 -10.65 -18.15 -10.03
CA TRP A 128 -9.60 -18.78 -9.21
C TRP A 128 -9.29 -17.96 -7.95
N LEU A 129 -9.15 -16.64 -8.09
CA LEU A 129 -8.87 -15.77 -6.93
C LEU A 129 -10.05 -15.73 -5.97
N ALA A 130 -11.29 -15.71 -6.49
CA ALA A 130 -12.50 -15.80 -5.66
C ALA A 130 -12.55 -17.11 -4.87
N GLN A 131 -12.23 -18.25 -5.51
CA GLN A 131 -12.13 -19.55 -4.83
C GLN A 131 -11.07 -19.55 -3.72
N MET A 132 -9.89 -18.95 -4.00
CA MET A 132 -8.82 -18.83 -2.99
C MET A 132 -9.26 -17.96 -1.81
N VAL A 133 -9.88 -16.81 -2.06
CA VAL A 133 -10.42 -15.94 -1.00
C VAL A 133 -11.42 -16.69 -0.13
N ARG A 134 -12.40 -17.36 -0.76
CA ARG A 134 -13.41 -18.14 -0.03
C ARG A 134 -12.78 -19.24 0.82
N GLY A 135 -11.89 -20.04 0.24
CA GLY A 135 -11.19 -21.08 0.98
C GLY A 135 -10.35 -20.56 2.16
N LEU A 136 -9.66 -19.42 2.00
CA LEU A 136 -8.92 -18.78 3.08
C LEU A 136 -9.85 -18.28 4.20
N LYS A 137 -10.99 -17.70 3.85
CA LYS A 137 -12.01 -17.27 4.84
C LYS A 137 -12.60 -18.43 5.60
N GLU A 138 -12.96 -19.51 4.91
CA GLU A 138 -13.54 -20.73 5.51
C GLU A 138 -12.55 -21.44 6.45
N HIS A 139 -11.26 -21.54 6.04
CA HIS A 139 -10.27 -22.26 6.84
C HIS A 139 -9.73 -21.47 8.03
N PHE A 140 -9.54 -20.15 7.88
CA PHE A 140 -8.79 -19.37 8.86
C PHE A 140 -9.60 -18.26 9.52
N GLY A 141 -10.73 -17.85 8.96
CA GLY A 141 -11.58 -16.77 9.50
C GLY A 141 -10.94 -15.38 9.51
N LEU A 142 -9.67 -15.25 9.09
CA LEU A 142 -8.95 -13.97 9.12
C LEU A 142 -9.42 -13.01 8.01
N PRO A 143 -9.29 -11.71 8.23
CA PRO A 143 -9.47 -10.72 7.16
C PRO A 143 -8.51 -10.97 6.00
N VAL A 144 -9.03 -10.84 4.76
CA VAL A 144 -8.27 -10.97 3.52
C VAL A 144 -8.17 -9.62 2.81
N THR A 145 -6.94 -9.18 2.54
CA THR A 145 -6.64 -8.00 1.73
C THR A 145 -6.16 -8.43 0.35
N LEU A 146 -6.71 -7.86 -0.71
CA LEU A 146 -6.23 -8.04 -2.07
C LEU A 146 -5.37 -6.85 -2.52
N SER A 147 -4.29 -7.14 -3.25
CA SER A 147 -3.42 -6.15 -3.90
C SER A 147 -2.99 -6.68 -5.27
N VAL A 148 -3.90 -6.63 -6.24
CA VAL A 148 -3.78 -7.28 -7.56
C VAL A 148 -3.94 -6.32 -8.74
N GLY A 149 -3.78 -5.02 -8.48
CA GLY A 149 -3.83 -3.96 -9.48
C GLY A 149 -5.25 -3.60 -9.95
N GLU A 150 -5.34 -2.82 -11.03
CA GLU A 150 -6.60 -2.41 -11.61
C GLU A 150 -7.26 -3.57 -12.38
N GLN A 151 -8.54 -3.76 -12.10
CA GLN A 151 -9.35 -4.81 -12.70
C GLN A 151 -10.74 -4.25 -13.07
N PRO A 152 -11.52 -4.96 -13.90
CA PRO A 152 -12.91 -4.63 -14.13
C PRO A 152 -13.74 -4.61 -12.84
N ARG A 153 -14.75 -3.75 -12.77
CA ARG A 153 -15.60 -3.57 -11.57
C ARG A 153 -16.27 -4.87 -11.13
N GLU A 154 -16.69 -5.67 -12.08
CA GLU A 154 -17.33 -6.98 -11.86
C GLU A 154 -16.38 -7.99 -11.18
N TRP A 155 -15.04 -7.88 -11.38
CA TRP A 155 -14.09 -8.73 -10.68
C TRP A 155 -13.94 -8.31 -9.21
N TYR A 156 -13.95 -7.02 -8.95
CA TYR A 156 -13.98 -6.52 -7.56
C TYR A 156 -15.24 -6.99 -6.84
N ALA A 157 -16.42 -6.93 -7.49
CA ALA A 157 -17.67 -7.42 -6.92
C ALA A 157 -17.58 -8.93 -6.60
N LEU A 158 -17.11 -9.73 -7.54
CA LEU A 158 -16.91 -11.17 -7.37
C LEU A 158 -16.01 -11.52 -6.17
N TRP A 159 -14.90 -10.81 -6.01
CA TRP A 159 -13.98 -11.07 -4.90
C TRP A 159 -14.53 -10.55 -3.56
N ARG A 160 -15.31 -9.48 -3.59
CA ARG A 160 -16.02 -9.00 -2.40
C ARG A 160 -17.05 -10.02 -1.90
N GLU A 161 -17.85 -10.58 -2.80
CA GLU A 161 -18.80 -11.66 -2.52
C GLU A 161 -18.10 -12.93 -2.02
N ALA A 162 -16.90 -13.21 -2.50
CA ALA A 162 -16.08 -14.32 -2.01
C ALA A 162 -15.51 -14.09 -0.60
N GLY A 163 -15.68 -12.89 -0.01
CA GLY A 163 -15.27 -12.57 1.35
C GLY A 163 -14.00 -11.74 1.47
N ALA A 164 -13.47 -11.15 0.38
CA ALA A 164 -12.37 -10.20 0.48
C ALA A 164 -12.82 -8.94 1.24
N ASP A 165 -12.10 -8.60 2.32
CA ASP A 165 -12.47 -7.50 3.22
C ASP A 165 -11.87 -6.17 2.76
N ARG A 166 -10.62 -6.20 2.29
CA ARG A 166 -9.81 -5.01 1.99
C ARG A 166 -9.20 -5.09 0.61
N PHE A 167 -8.99 -3.93 0.01
CA PHE A 167 -8.25 -3.84 -1.26
C PHE A 167 -7.22 -2.72 -1.20
N LEU A 168 -5.96 -3.05 -1.50
CA LEU A 168 -4.89 -2.06 -1.63
C LEU A 168 -4.62 -1.78 -3.11
N LEU A 169 -4.89 -0.54 -3.52
CA LEU A 169 -4.59 -0.04 -4.87
C LEU A 169 -3.91 1.34 -4.76
N LYS A 170 -2.59 1.34 -4.82
CA LYS A 170 -1.83 2.59 -4.71
C LYS A 170 -2.08 3.50 -5.92
N HIS A 171 -2.36 4.79 -5.67
CA HIS A 171 -2.45 5.78 -6.74
C HIS A 171 -1.06 6.23 -7.25
N GLU A 172 0.00 5.94 -6.50
CA GLU A 172 1.42 6.16 -6.76
C GLU A 172 1.85 7.62 -6.81
N THR A 173 1.07 8.52 -7.36
CA THR A 173 1.17 9.98 -7.29
C THR A 173 -0.13 10.64 -7.70
N ALA A 174 -0.49 11.76 -7.07
CA ALA A 174 -1.63 12.60 -7.44
C ALA A 174 -1.33 13.54 -8.64
N ASP A 175 -0.05 13.69 -9.02
CA ASP A 175 0.34 14.43 -10.20
C ASP A 175 0.06 13.63 -11.47
N ALA A 176 -0.96 14.02 -12.22
CA ALA A 176 -1.41 13.30 -13.42
C ALA A 176 -0.33 13.20 -14.51
N ARG A 177 0.55 14.21 -14.63
CA ARG A 177 1.65 14.20 -15.60
C ARG A 177 2.74 13.20 -15.18
N LEU A 178 3.11 13.23 -13.91
CA LEU A 178 4.05 12.27 -13.33
C LEU A 178 3.47 10.85 -13.39
N TYR A 179 2.18 10.67 -13.08
CA TYR A 179 1.52 9.38 -13.20
C TYR A 179 1.61 8.80 -14.61
N ALA A 180 1.28 9.58 -15.63
CA ALA A 180 1.36 9.17 -17.04
C ALA A 180 2.80 8.84 -17.46
N ALA A 181 3.79 9.61 -16.96
CA ALA A 181 5.21 9.33 -17.21
C ALA A 181 5.67 8.01 -16.56
N LEU A 182 5.17 7.66 -15.37
CA LEU A 182 5.49 6.43 -14.64
C LEU A 182 4.74 5.20 -15.17
N HIS A 183 3.55 5.40 -15.74
CA HIS A 183 2.63 4.34 -16.17
C HIS A 183 2.22 4.50 -17.63
N PRO A 184 3.11 4.23 -18.60
CA PRO A 184 2.82 4.41 -20.03
C PRO A 184 1.52 3.73 -20.46
N GLY A 185 0.64 4.48 -21.12
CA GLY A 185 -0.66 3.99 -21.60
C GLY A 185 -1.78 3.99 -20.56
N TYR A 186 -1.55 4.52 -19.34
CA TYR A 186 -2.56 4.56 -18.26
C TYR A 186 -2.72 5.97 -17.71
N ARG A 187 -3.93 6.26 -17.20
CA ARG A 187 -4.29 7.58 -16.66
C ARG A 187 -4.59 7.48 -15.17
N LEU A 188 -4.22 8.51 -14.42
CA LEU A 188 -4.57 8.62 -12.99
C LEU A 188 -6.09 8.57 -12.77
N ALA A 189 -6.87 9.20 -13.64
CA ALA A 189 -8.33 9.20 -13.52
C ALA A 189 -8.94 7.78 -13.54
N ASP A 190 -8.37 6.84 -14.30
CA ASP A 190 -8.84 5.45 -14.33
C ASP A 190 -8.49 4.74 -13.02
N ARG A 191 -7.31 5.03 -12.43
CA ARG A 191 -6.89 4.55 -11.13
C ARG A 191 -7.81 5.04 -10.01
N LEU A 192 -8.15 6.32 -10.01
CA LEU A 192 -9.05 6.92 -9.02
C LEU A 192 -10.47 6.37 -9.17
N ARG A 193 -10.95 6.17 -10.39
CA ARG A 193 -12.25 5.52 -10.64
C ARG A 193 -12.28 4.08 -10.09
N ALA A 194 -11.20 3.31 -10.25
CA ALA A 194 -11.11 1.97 -9.67
C ALA A 194 -11.16 2.01 -8.14
N LEU A 195 -10.53 2.99 -7.50
CA LEU A 195 -10.61 3.21 -6.05
C LEU A 195 -12.03 3.57 -5.61
N SER A 196 -12.76 4.38 -6.38
CA SER A 196 -14.17 4.68 -6.13
C SER A 196 -15.04 3.42 -6.19
N TRP A 197 -14.88 2.59 -7.22
CA TRP A 197 -15.59 1.31 -7.33
C TRP A 197 -15.35 0.38 -6.14
N LEU A 198 -14.12 0.31 -5.65
CA LEU A 198 -13.79 -0.50 -4.47
C LEU A 198 -14.54 -0.02 -3.23
N ALA A 199 -14.65 1.30 -3.04
CA ALA A 199 -15.40 1.87 -1.93
C ALA A 199 -16.92 1.62 -2.06
N GLU A 200 -17.48 1.84 -3.24
CA GLU A 200 -18.89 1.57 -3.56
C GLU A 200 -19.26 0.10 -3.28
N LEU A 201 -18.32 -0.83 -3.53
CA LEU A 201 -18.49 -2.26 -3.27
C LEU A 201 -18.29 -2.64 -1.80
N GLY A 202 -18.00 -1.69 -0.92
CA GLY A 202 -17.88 -1.90 0.52
C GLY A 202 -16.56 -2.52 0.98
N TYR A 203 -15.47 -2.35 0.21
CA TYR A 203 -14.14 -2.68 0.69
C TYR A 203 -13.62 -1.65 1.70
N GLU A 204 -12.85 -2.10 2.68
CA GLU A 204 -11.91 -1.19 3.34
C GLU A 204 -10.80 -0.83 2.35
N VAL A 205 -10.88 0.38 1.76
CA VAL A 205 -9.97 0.80 0.70
C VAL A 205 -8.64 1.24 1.25
N GLY A 206 -7.56 0.70 0.69
CA GLY A 206 -6.19 1.17 0.89
C GLY A 206 -5.64 1.81 -0.38
N SER A 207 -4.89 2.91 -0.21
CA SER A 207 -4.13 3.52 -1.29
C SER A 207 -2.72 3.87 -0.82
N GLY A 208 -2.01 4.68 -1.58
CA GLY A 208 -0.66 5.13 -1.24
C GLY A 208 0.12 5.61 -2.44
N PHE A 209 1.34 6.04 -2.18
CA PHE A 209 2.20 6.67 -3.18
C PHE A 209 3.68 6.40 -2.91
N MET A 210 4.52 6.77 -3.86
CA MET A 210 5.97 6.71 -3.71
C MET A 210 6.52 8.06 -3.26
N VAL A 211 7.58 8.04 -2.45
CA VAL A 211 8.29 9.23 -1.99
C VAL A 211 9.67 9.30 -2.63
N GLY A 212 9.94 10.42 -3.29
CA GLY A 212 11.22 10.66 -3.95
C GLY A 212 11.40 9.94 -5.29
N VAL A 213 10.30 9.66 -5.99
CA VAL A 213 10.39 9.15 -7.37
C VAL A 213 10.86 10.28 -8.30
N PRO A 214 11.70 9.98 -9.32
CA PRO A 214 12.19 10.99 -10.25
C PRO A 214 11.07 11.81 -10.88
N GLY A 215 11.18 13.13 -10.82
CA GLY A 215 10.17 14.07 -11.30
C GLY A 215 9.10 14.49 -10.28
N GLN A 216 9.09 13.88 -9.09
CA GLN A 216 8.19 14.29 -8.01
C GLN A 216 8.62 15.65 -7.43
N ARG A 217 7.68 16.57 -7.30
CA ARG A 217 7.87 17.90 -6.73
C ARG A 217 7.36 17.91 -5.28
N PRO A 218 7.81 18.85 -4.43
CA PRO A 218 7.27 19.04 -3.07
C PRO A 218 5.74 19.14 -3.06
N GLU A 219 5.16 19.91 -3.99
CA GLU A 219 3.72 20.09 -4.13
C GLU A 219 2.99 18.78 -4.45
N SER A 220 3.63 17.90 -5.23
CA SER A 220 3.04 16.58 -5.54
C SER A 220 2.88 15.72 -4.29
N LEU A 221 3.81 15.80 -3.32
CA LEU A 221 3.68 15.09 -2.03
C LEU A 221 2.54 15.66 -1.18
N VAL A 222 2.36 16.98 -1.19
CA VAL A 222 1.22 17.63 -0.51
C VAL A 222 -0.09 17.15 -1.14
N ASP A 223 -0.17 17.13 -2.46
CA ASP A 223 -1.34 16.64 -3.20
C ASP A 223 -1.62 15.16 -2.92
N ASP A 224 -0.59 14.32 -2.84
CA ASP A 224 -0.70 12.90 -2.49
C ASP A 224 -1.33 12.70 -1.09
N ILE A 225 -0.89 13.48 -0.10
CA ILE A 225 -1.41 13.42 1.28
C ILE A 225 -2.86 13.92 1.33
N LEU A 226 -3.17 15.03 0.66
CA LEU A 226 -4.52 15.57 0.61
C LEU A 226 -5.48 14.61 -0.11
N LEU A 227 -5.07 14.01 -1.21
CA LEU A 227 -5.88 13.05 -1.95
C LEU A 227 -6.30 11.86 -1.08
N VAL A 228 -5.37 11.22 -0.37
CA VAL A 228 -5.72 10.05 0.48
C VAL A 228 -6.54 10.46 1.69
N ARG A 229 -6.38 11.67 2.21
CA ARG A 229 -7.23 12.23 3.27
C ARG A 229 -8.66 12.41 2.76
N ASP A 230 -8.83 13.07 1.62
CA ASP A 230 -10.15 13.39 1.05
C ASP A 230 -10.89 12.12 0.62
N MET A 231 -10.16 11.12 0.12
CA MET A 231 -10.68 9.78 -0.13
C MET A 231 -10.98 8.98 1.14
N ARG A 232 -10.60 9.47 2.34
CA ARG A 232 -10.81 8.82 3.65
C ARG A 232 -10.35 7.35 3.66
N VAL A 233 -9.21 7.06 3.05
CA VAL A 233 -8.73 5.68 2.96
C VAL A 233 -8.54 5.02 4.33
N ALA A 234 -8.87 3.74 4.45
CA ALA A 234 -8.68 2.95 5.66
C ALA A 234 -7.22 2.51 5.88
N MET A 235 -6.42 2.54 4.82
CA MET A 235 -4.99 2.21 4.86
C MET A 235 -4.23 3.08 3.84
N CYS A 236 -3.06 3.62 4.25
CA CYS A 236 -2.20 4.37 3.34
C CYS A 236 -0.75 3.88 3.40
N GLY A 237 -0.24 3.38 2.27
CA GLY A 237 1.14 2.90 2.12
C GLY A 237 2.04 3.91 1.41
N ALA A 238 2.77 4.74 2.15
CA ALA A 238 3.85 5.56 1.61
C ALA A 238 5.20 4.87 1.81
N GLY A 239 6.02 4.84 0.78
CA GLY A 239 7.36 4.23 0.83
C GLY A 239 8.35 4.96 -0.05
N PRO A 240 9.65 4.95 0.30
CA PRO A 240 10.67 5.59 -0.51
C PRO A 240 10.79 4.87 -1.86
N PHE A 241 11.06 5.63 -2.91
CA PHE A 241 11.41 5.06 -4.21
C PHE A 241 12.71 4.26 -4.08
N VAL A 242 12.68 3.02 -4.53
CA VAL A 242 13.86 2.15 -4.64
C VAL A 242 13.98 1.72 -6.09
N PRO A 243 15.09 2.04 -6.78
CA PRO A 243 15.27 1.66 -8.18
C PRO A 243 15.35 0.15 -8.36
N GLN A 244 15.02 -0.31 -9.56
CA GLN A 244 15.23 -1.69 -9.99
C GLN A 244 15.97 -1.67 -11.33
N ALA A 245 17.11 -2.34 -11.40
CA ALA A 245 18.11 -2.25 -12.48
C ALA A 245 17.52 -2.52 -13.87
N ASP A 246 16.59 -3.49 -13.98
CA ASP A 246 15.97 -3.90 -15.24
C ASP A 246 14.77 -3.00 -15.64
N THR A 247 14.73 -1.74 -15.18
CA THR A 247 13.67 -0.79 -15.46
C THR A 247 14.21 0.52 -16.06
N PRO A 248 13.37 1.32 -16.74
CA PRO A 248 13.79 2.62 -17.24
C PRO A 248 14.29 3.59 -16.15
N LEU A 249 13.85 3.43 -14.89
CA LEU A 249 14.28 4.24 -13.75
C LEU A 249 15.37 3.54 -12.91
N GLY A 250 15.94 2.43 -13.37
CA GLY A 250 16.87 1.61 -12.61
C GLY A 250 18.20 2.30 -12.24
N ARG A 251 18.59 3.35 -12.97
CA ARG A 251 19.80 4.14 -12.70
C ARG A 251 19.55 5.44 -11.94
N GLN A 252 18.29 5.69 -11.57
CA GLN A 252 17.93 6.90 -10.84
C GLN A 252 18.29 6.78 -9.35
N PRO A 253 18.58 7.88 -8.67
CA PRO A 253 18.86 7.85 -7.24
C PRO A 253 17.62 7.35 -6.48
N ARG A 254 17.86 6.65 -5.37
CA ARG A 254 16.81 6.23 -4.43
C ARG A 254 16.17 7.43 -3.74
N GLY A 255 14.91 7.31 -3.35
CA GLY A 255 14.20 8.29 -2.55
C GLY A 255 14.78 8.42 -1.14
N SER A 256 14.60 9.60 -0.53
CA SER A 256 15.03 9.87 0.84
C SER A 256 14.17 9.08 1.84
N THR A 257 14.83 8.31 2.71
CA THR A 257 14.16 7.65 3.84
C THR A 257 13.68 8.66 4.89
N GLU A 258 14.43 9.73 5.09
CA GLU A 258 14.07 10.81 6.00
C GLU A 258 12.79 11.52 5.54
N LEU A 259 12.72 11.94 4.27
CA LEU A 259 11.50 12.52 3.70
C LEU A 259 10.33 11.54 3.78
N CYS A 260 10.56 10.25 3.55
CA CYS A 260 9.51 9.23 3.69
C CYS A 260 8.99 9.13 5.14
N LEU A 261 9.85 9.19 6.14
CA LEU A 261 9.45 9.21 7.55
C LEU A 261 8.65 10.47 7.90
N ARG A 262 9.03 11.64 7.37
CA ARG A 262 8.24 12.87 7.50
C ARG A 262 6.86 12.73 6.86
N VAL A 263 6.79 12.20 5.64
CA VAL A 263 5.51 11.88 4.96
C VAL A 263 4.65 10.96 5.82
N MET A 264 5.21 9.89 6.40
CA MET A 264 4.46 9.00 7.28
C MET A 264 3.92 9.71 8.53
N ALA A 265 4.72 10.60 9.13
CA ALA A 265 4.30 11.38 10.30
C ALA A 265 3.14 12.33 9.94
N VAL A 266 3.23 13.04 8.81
CA VAL A 266 2.14 13.92 8.33
C VAL A 266 0.91 13.11 7.94
N LEU A 267 1.06 11.95 7.31
CA LEU A 267 -0.05 11.02 7.04
C LEU A 267 -0.76 10.58 8.33
N ARG A 268 -0.03 10.33 9.42
CA ARG A 268 -0.66 10.01 10.71
C ARG A 268 -1.50 11.16 11.25
N LEU A 269 -1.06 12.40 11.07
CA LEU A 269 -1.81 13.59 11.49
C LEU A 269 -3.03 13.84 10.58
N ALA A 270 -2.87 13.63 9.28
CA ALA A 270 -3.95 13.83 8.29
C ALA A 270 -4.99 12.69 8.29
N LEU A 271 -4.60 11.49 8.68
CA LEU A 271 -5.40 10.25 8.68
C LEU A 271 -5.29 9.51 10.02
N PRO A 272 -5.76 10.08 11.14
CA PRO A 272 -5.59 9.48 12.47
C PRO A 272 -6.16 8.05 12.58
N TRP A 273 -7.22 7.77 11.82
CA TRP A 273 -7.90 6.46 11.79
C TRP A 273 -7.21 5.41 10.93
N ALA A 274 -6.41 5.82 9.92
CA ALA A 274 -5.89 4.91 8.90
C ALA A 274 -4.80 3.98 9.44
N ASN A 275 -4.68 2.81 8.82
CA ASN A 275 -3.56 1.91 9.04
C ASN A 275 -2.39 2.32 8.15
N LEU A 276 -1.24 2.58 8.75
CA LEU A 276 -0.02 3.04 8.06
C LEU A 276 1.07 1.97 8.20
N PRO A 277 1.45 1.28 7.11
CA PRO A 277 2.54 0.31 7.16
C PRO A 277 3.91 0.98 7.21
N ALA A 278 4.79 0.52 8.12
CA ALA A 278 6.22 0.72 7.99
C ALA A 278 6.71 -0.23 6.89
N THR A 279 6.88 0.30 5.69
CA THR A 279 6.98 -0.49 4.46
C THR A 279 8.26 -1.32 4.37
N THR A 280 8.22 -2.41 3.57
CA THR A 280 9.42 -3.19 3.22
C THR A 280 10.47 -2.33 2.51
N ALA A 281 10.09 -1.26 1.79
CA ALA A 281 11.04 -0.35 1.16
C ALA A 281 11.89 0.41 2.19
N LEU A 282 11.33 0.79 3.35
CA LEU A 282 12.11 1.35 4.46
C LEU A 282 13.11 0.32 5.00
N ALA A 283 12.69 -0.94 5.21
CA ALA A 283 13.59 -2.02 5.62
C ALA A 283 14.69 -2.27 4.58
N SER A 284 14.39 -2.13 3.29
CA SER A 284 15.37 -2.33 2.21
C SER A 284 16.45 -1.25 2.18
N LEU A 285 16.09 0.00 2.47
CA LEU A 285 17.04 1.12 2.50
C LEU A 285 17.73 1.30 3.87
N ARG A 286 17.10 0.83 4.95
CA ARG A 286 17.60 0.88 6.32
C ARG A 286 17.31 -0.46 7.02
N PRO A 287 18.09 -1.52 6.75
CA PRO A 287 17.80 -2.87 7.25
C PRO A 287 17.75 -3.00 8.77
N GLU A 288 18.55 -2.19 9.49
CA GLU A 288 18.65 -2.27 10.95
C GLU A 288 17.49 -1.62 11.69
N ASP A 289 17.00 -0.48 11.19
CA ASP A 289 16.07 0.37 11.97
C ASP A 289 14.91 0.97 11.16
N GLY A 290 14.86 0.80 9.84
CA GLY A 290 13.87 1.46 8.98
C GLY A 290 12.42 1.19 9.40
N GLN A 291 12.09 -0.04 9.75
CA GLN A 291 10.73 -0.37 10.21
C GLN A 291 10.44 0.18 11.60
N ARG A 292 11.42 0.12 12.52
CA ARG A 292 11.30 0.73 13.85
C ARG A 292 11.06 2.24 13.76
N GLN A 293 11.81 2.93 12.90
CA GLN A 293 11.60 4.36 12.66
C GLN A 293 10.26 4.65 12.00
N GLY A 294 9.80 3.81 11.06
CA GLY A 294 8.48 3.92 10.48
C GLY A 294 7.35 3.79 11.52
N LEU A 295 7.51 2.88 12.49
CA LEU A 295 6.58 2.77 13.63
C LEU A 295 6.62 4.01 14.52
N ALA A 296 7.81 4.56 14.81
CA ALA A 296 7.98 5.78 15.60
C ALA A 296 7.42 7.01 14.86
N ALA A 297 7.44 7.02 13.52
CA ALA A 297 6.83 8.05 12.68
C ALA A 297 5.29 7.92 12.54
N GLY A 298 4.63 7.15 13.38
CA GLY A 298 3.16 7.01 13.38
C GLY A 298 2.64 5.77 12.66
N GLY A 299 3.50 4.90 12.13
CA GLY A 299 3.13 3.61 11.56
C GLY A 299 2.52 2.67 12.60
N ASN A 300 1.64 1.76 12.18
CA ASN A 300 1.00 0.77 13.06
C ASN A 300 0.80 -0.60 12.38
N VAL A 301 1.45 -0.84 11.24
CA VAL A 301 1.37 -2.12 10.50
C VAL A 301 2.76 -2.57 10.08
N LEU A 302 3.05 -3.86 10.24
CA LEU A 302 4.19 -4.55 9.65
C LEU A 302 3.70 -5.71 8.78
N MET A 303 4.46 -6.01 7.71
CA MET A 303 4.05 -7.00 6.71
C MET A 303 5.18 -8.01 6.46
N PRO A 304 5.32 -9.05 7.29
CA PRO A 304 6.26 -10.14 7.03
C PRO A 304 5.80 -10.97 5.82
N SER A 305 6.78 -11.41 5.00
CA SER A 305 6.51 -12.21 3.82
C SER A 305 6.53 -13.70 4.15
N PHE A 306 5.43 -14.37 3.81
CA PHE A 306 5.27 -15.83 3.87
C PHE A 306 5.29 -16.47 2.48
N THR A 307 5.60 -15.69 1.44
CA THR A 307 5.86 -16.22 0.10
C THR A 307 6.96 -17.29 0.18
N PRO A 308 6.78 -18.49 -0.42
CA PRO A 308 7.82 -19.53 -0.40
C PRO A 308 9.17 -19.00 -0.86
N ALA A 309 10.24 -19.35 -0.14
CA ALA A 309 11.60 -18.84 -0.38
C ALA A 309 12.05 -19.02 -1.83
N THR A 310 11.69 -20.14 -2.47
CA THR A 310 11.97 -20.46 -3.86
C THR A 310 11.30 -19.49 -4.86
N ARG A 311 10.23 -18.81 -4.47
CA ARG A 311 9.47 -17.86 -5.30
C ARG A 311 9.77 -16.41 -4.94
N ARG A 312 10.08 -16.14 -3.66
CA ARG A 312 10.33 -14.79 -3.13
C ARG A 312 11.44 -14.06 -3.88
N ALA A 313 12.52 -14.75 -4.23
CA ALA A 313 13.64 -14.20 -4.99
C ALA A 313 13.23 -13.67 -6.38
N ALA A 314 12.14 -14.20 -6.96
CA ALA A 314 11.60 -13.75 -8.24
C ALA A 314 10.53 -12.63 -8.12
N TYR A 315 10.15 -12.21 -6.89
CA TYR A 315 9.24 -11.07 -6.69
C TYR A 315 10.04 -9.76 -6.56
N ARG A 316 10.68 -9.35 -7.64
CA ARG A 316 11.65 -8.25 -7.70
C ARG A 316 10.99 -6.94 -8.13
N ILE A 317 10.13 -6.38 -7.29
CA ILE A 317 9.50 -5.06 -7.56
C ILE A 317 10.54 -3.93 -7.61
N TYR A 318 11.59 -4.03 -6.79
CA TYR A 318 12.79 -3.19 -6.77
C TYR A 318 14.00 -4.01 -6.30
N ASP A 319 15.22 -3.46 -6.45
CA ASP A 319 16.44 -4.16 -6.06
C ASP A 319 16.65 -4.20 -4.55
N HIS A 320 17.39 -5.21 -4.09
CA HIS A 320 17.72 -5.42 -2.68
C HIS A 320 16.50 -5.43 -1.75
N LYS A 321 15.35 -5.93 -2.24
CA LYS A 321 14.14 -6.03 -1.43
C LYS A 321 14.40 -6.86 -0.18
N ALA A 322 14.25 -6.22 0.99
CA ALA A 322 14.43 -6.87 2.27
C ALA A 322 13.46 -8.04 2.45
N VAL A 323 13.94 -9.10 3.07
CA VAL A 323 13.08 -10.18 3.57
C VAL A 323 12.70 -9.83 5.00
N VAL A 324 11.47 -9.37 5.18
CA VAL A 324 10.90 -9.12 6.51
C VAL A 324 10.32 -10.43 7.01
N ASP A 325 10.95 -11.03 8.01
CA ASP A 325 10.47 -12.21 8.72
C ASP A 325 9.86 -11.85 10.10
N MET A 326 9.33 -12.85 10.81
CA MET A 326 8.72 -12.63 12.12
C MET A 326 9.71 -12.17 13.19
N ALA A 327 10.99 -12.57 13.09
CA ALA A 327 12.03 -12.12 14.01
C ALA A 327 12.32 -10.62 13.83
N ALA A 328 12.41 -10.14 12.57
CA ALA A 328 12.54 -8.72 12.25
C ALA A 328 11.33 -7.91 12.75
N VAL A 329 10.10 -8.45 12.57
CA VAL A 329 8.87 -7.84 13.08
C VAL A 329 8.92 -7.65 14.60
N ARG A 330 9.25 -8.72 15.36
CA ARG A 330 9.35 -8.67 16.82
C ARG A 330 10.39 -7.63 17.28
N ARG A 331 11.58 -7.62 16.66
CA ARG A 331 12.62 -6.63 16.97
C ARG A 331 12.16 -5.19 16.70
N ALA A 332 11.50 -4.95 15.59
CA ALA A 332 11.01 -3.61 15.23
C ALA A 332 9.94 -3.11 16.23
N ILE A 333 9.01 -3.96 16.62
CA ILE A 333 7.94 -3.64 17.59
C ILE A 333 8.54 -3.38 18.97
N ALA A 334 9.36 -4.27 19.48
CA ALA A 334 10.02 -4.13 20.78
C ALA A 334 10.90 -2.87 20.83
N GLY A 335 11.73 -2.66 19.79
CA GLY A 335 12.60 -1.48 19.70
C GLY A 335 11.85 -0.15 19.55
N ALA A 336 10.56 -0.18 19.12
CA ALA A 336 9.69 1.00 19.12
C ALA A 336 8.91 1.17 20.45
N GLY A 337 9.08 0.28 21.42
CA GLY A 337 8.35 0.28 22.69
C GLY A 337 6.85 0.04 22.53
N LEU A 338 6.46 -0.71 21.50
CA LEU A 338 5.07 -0.98 21.14
C LEU A 338 4.66 -2.43 21.47
N GLY A 339 3.37 -2.72 21.42
CA GLY A 339 2.81 -4.04 21.65
C GLY A 339 2.27 -4.72 20.40
N HIS A 340 2.06 -6.02 20.48
CA HIS A 340 1.40 -6.83 19.44
C HIS A 340 0.65 -8.00 20.08
N ALA A 341 -0.24 -8.62 19.32
CA ALA A 341 -0.98 -9.81 19.73
C ALA A 341 -0.35 -11.11 19.19
N LEU A 342 0.96 -11.12 18.94
CA LEU A 342 1.66 -12.33 18.48
C LEU A 342 1.83 -13.33 19.62
N PRO A 343 1.76 -14.65 19.36
CA PRO A 343 2.08 -15.68 20.35
C PRO A 343 3.50 -15.49 20.89
N GLU A 344 3.69 -15.72 22.17
CA GLU A 344 5.01 -15.85 22.75
C GLU A 344 5.70 -17.07 22.17
N THR A 345 6.98 -16.95 21.78
CA THR A 345 7.78 -18.06 21.22
C THR A 345 8.48 -18.82 22.31
#